data_24025e5b288f98f48a0bd9d08dd2e38e
#
_entry.id   24025e5b288f98f48a0bd9d08dd2e38e
#
_cell.length_a   1.000
_cell.length_b   1.000
_cell.length_c   1.000
_cell.angle_alpha   90.00
_cell.angle_beta   90.00
_cell.angle_gamma   90.00
#
_symmetry.space_group_name_H-M   'P 1'
#
loop_
_entity.id
_entity.type
_entity.pdbx_description
1 polymer ?
#
loop_
_entity_poly.entity_id
_entity_poly.type
_entity_poly.pdbx_seq_one_letter_code
_entity_poly.pdbx_strand_id
1 'polypeptide(L)'
;LILAAGVNYSVDPYGLYRRIEVAGFNAVKPKSGANGQLVKPYRVIEVRPRTLLLGNSRSEAGLDPASPVWPEAMRPVYNFSLPASGISTALGNLRHVLAAGKPGTVILGIDFFDFVTDRRRAGAPRATEPTDLERRYLTTRDGEGNRAREWQVAKDHATALLSLNTLIDAFVTIGAQRMSDSADLTDLGFYPMHEYRRFVRADGQHTMFRQVESTYLTSYLRLQPTLHPDGDRTSPELRDFAQVVSLCRAAGVNLIVFIHPY
;
A
#
# COMPACT_ATOMS: atom_id res chain seq x y z
N LEU A 1 23.67 21.01 -4.66
CA LEU A 1 23.23 19.73 -4.08
C LEU A 1 22.77 19.88 -2.63
N ILE A 2 23.57 20.44 -1.72
CA ILE A 2 23.22 20.58 -0.28
C ILE A 2 21.93 21.40 -0.10
N LEU A 3 21.80 22.52 -0.82
CA LEU A 3 20.60 23.36 -0.75
C LEU A 3 19.35 22.60 -1.24
N ALA A 4 19.47 21.87 -2.35
CA ALA A 4 18.37 21.03 -2.88
C ALA A 4 17.98 19.92 -1.88
N ALA A 5 18.97 19.26 -1.28
CA ALA A 5 18.73 18.27 -0.24
C ALA A 5 18.02 18.86 0.99
N GLY A 6 18.42 20.07 1.41
CA GLY A 6 17.75 20.79 2.49
C GLY A 6 16.29 21.12 2.18
N VAL A 7 15.99 21.58 0.96
CA VAL A 7 14.62 21.82 0.50
C VAL A 7 13.82 20.52 0.46
N ASN A 8 14.37 19.48 -0.19
CA ASN A 8 13.71 18.17 -0.32
C ASN A 8 13.40 17.54 1.04
N TYR A 9 14.31 17.63 1.99
CA TYR A 9 14.11 17.15 3.35
C TYR A 9 13.04 17.94 4.11
N SER A 10 13.10 19.28 4.03
CA SER A 10 12.17 20.14 4.76
C SER A 10 10.75 20.08 4.22
N VAL A 11 10.60 20.00 2.91
CA VAL A 11 9.29 19.89 2.26
C VAL A 11 8.75 18.46 2.34
N ASP A 12 9.62 17.46 2.16
CA ASP A 12 9.29 16.04 2.19
C ASP A 12 8.06 15.71 1.31
N PRO A 13 8.14 15.89 -0.02
CA PRO A 13 6.97 15.84 -0.91
C PRO A 13 6.28 14.47 -0.94
N TYR A 14 7.00 13.41 -0.59
CA TYR A 14 6.47 12.04 -0.56
C TYR A 14 5.94 11.62 0.81
N GLY A 15 6.24 12.38 1.87
CA GLY A 15 5.90 12.00 3.24
C GLY A 15 6.77 10.87 3.79
N LEU A 16 8.01 10.77 3.32
CA LEU A 16 8.95 9.72 3.74
C LEU A 16 9.47 9.94 5.16
N TYR A 17 9.70 11.20 5.51
CA TYR A 17 10.29 11.59 6.81
C TYR A 17 9.25 12.03 7.83
N ARG A 18 8.25 12.84 7.41
CA ARG A 18 7.20 13.44 8.25
C ARG A 18 7.70 14.00 9.58
N ARG A 19 8.90 14.60 9.57
CA ARG A 19 9.51 15.19 10.76
C ARG A 19 9.06 16.63 11.01
N ILE A 20 8.72 17.32 9.94
CA ILE A 20 8.29 18.71 9.96
C ILE A 20 7.02 18.79 9.13
N GLU A 21 5.90 19.10 9.78
CA GLU A 21 4.62 19.36 9.10
C GLU A 21 4.11 20.73 9.53
N VAL A 22 4.10 21.67 8.58
CA VAL A 22 3.70 23.07 8.79
C VAL A 22 2.55 23.40 7.86
N ALA A 23 1.43 23.81 8.44
CA ALA A 23 0.28 24.25 7.67
C ALA A 23 0.65 25.41 6.74
N GLY A 24 0.25 25.31 5.47
CA GLY A 24 0.58 26.30 4.45
C GLY A 24 1.97 26.15 3.83
N PHE A 25 2.80 25.22 4.29
CA PHE A 25 4.13 24.96 3.74
C PHE A 25 4.27 23.53 3.17
N ASN A 26 3.98 22.49 3.96
CA ASN A 26 4.20 21.10 3.55
C ASN A 26 3.23 20.08 4.17
N ALA A 27 2.17 20.54 4.84
CA ALA A 27 1.20 19.63 5.45
C ALA A 27 0.39 18.85 4.40
N VAL A 28 0.09 19.46 3.25
CA VAL A 28 -0.54 18.79 2.10
C VAL A 28 0.54 18.20 1.21
N LYS A 29 0.50 16.88 0.93
CA LYS A 29 1.55 16.15 0.19
C LYS A 29 0.97 15.43 -1.05
N PRO A 30 0.67 16.15 -2.14
CA PRO A 30 -0.06 15.61 -3.29
C PRO A 30 0.64 14.47 -4.03
N LYS A 31 1.90 14.22 -3.69
CA LYS A 31 2.70 13.14 -4.28
C LYS A 31 2.77 11.89 -3.40
N SER A 32 2.32 11.95 -2.15
CA SER A 32 2.45 10.84 -1.21
C SER A 32 1.57 9.64 -1.58
N GLY A 33 0.36 9.87 -2.11
CA GLY A 33 -0.53 8.81 -2.54
C GLY A 33 0.08 7.88 -3.60
N ALA A 34 0.78 8.44 -4.60
CA ALA A 34 1.46 7.66 -5.62
C ALA A 34 2.72 6.94 -5.11
N ASN A 35 3.23 7.32 -3.94
CA ASN A 35 4.46 6.80 -3.35
C ASN A 35 4.22 5.84 -2.17
N GLY A 36 3.03 5.24 -2.06
CA GLY A 36 2.69 4.32 -0.97
C GLY A 36 3.66 3.13 -0.83
N GLN A 37 4.14 2.58 -1.95
CA GLN A 37 5.15 1.50 -1.95
C GLN A 37 6.52 1.95 -1.42
N LEU A 38 6.84 3.23 -1.52
CA LEU A 38 8.06 3.80 -0.93
C LEU A 38 7.88 4.06 0.57
N VAL A 39 6.77 4.67 0.96
CA VAL A 39 6.60 5.24 2.31
C VAL A 39 6.14 4.19 3.32
N LYS A 40 5.12 3.38 2.96
CA LYS A 40 4.46 2.48 3.91
C LYS A 40 5.38 1.43 4.56
N PRO A 41 6.36 0.82 3.85
CA PRO A 41 7.28 -0.13 4.48
C PRO A 41 8.14 0.49 5.60
N TYR A 42 8.52 1.75 5.47
CA TYR A 42 9.27 2.44 6.51
C TYR A 42 8.37 2.88 7.66
N ARG A 43 7.22 3.46 7.31
CA ARG A 43 6.32 4.04 8.29
C ARG A 43 5.68 3.00 9.22
N VAL A 44 5.32 1.84 8.72
CA VAL A 44 4.70 0.78 9.53
C VAL A 44 5.61 0.31 10.68
N ILE A 45 6.93 0.30 10.45
CA ILE A 45 7.93 -0.07 11.47
C ILE A 45 7.97 0.98 12.60
N GLU A 46 7.82 2.26 12.25
CA GLU A 46 7.80 3.35 13.23
C GLU A 46 6.50 3.36 14.05
N VAL A 47 5.37 3.15 13.38
CA VAL A 47 4.04 3.14 14.02
C VAL A 47 3.85 1.95 14.96
N ARG A 48 4.43 0.78 14.63
CA ARG A 48 4.25 -0.48 15.39
C ARG A 48 2.78 -0.78 15.70
N PRO A 49 1.95 -1.01 14.68
CA PRO A 49 0.51 -1.09 14.86
C PRO A 49 0.08 -2.27 15.73
N ARG A 50 -0.94 -2.06 16.54
CA ARG A 50 -1.69 -3.15 17.19
C ARG A 50 -2.62 -3.84 16.22
N THR A 51 -3.16 -3.08 15.25
CA THR A 51 -4.00 -3.62 14.17
C THR A 51 -3.41 -3.24 12.83
N LEU A 52 -3.15 -4.26 12.00
CA LEU A 52 -2.63 -4.12 10.65
C LEU A 52 -3.73 -4.39 9.64
N LEU A 53 -3.97 -3.42 8.75
CA LEU A 53 -4.89 -3.59 7.62
C LEU A 53 -4.08 -3.95 6.38
N LEU A 54 -4.46 -5.02 5.70
CA LEU A 54 -3.86 -5.52 4.47
C LEU A 54 -4.90 -5.65 3.37
N GLY A 55 -4.50 -5.47 2.14
CA GLY A 55 -5.35 -5.62 0.97
C GLY A 55 -4.88 -4.76 -0.20
N ASN A 56 -5.78 -4.54 -1.14
CA ASN A 56 -5.54 -3.73 -2.34
C ASN A 56 -6.03 -2.27 -2.18
N SER A 57 -6.26 -1.57 -3.31
CA SER A 57 -6.74 -0.18 -3.32
C SER A 57 -8.10 0.01 -2.64
N ARG A 58 -8.96 -1.01 -2.62
CA ARG A 58 -10.27 -0.94 -1.93
C ARG A 58 -10.08 -0.89 -0.41
N SER A 59 -9.18 -1.72 0.14
CA SER A 59 -8.79 -1.63 1.55
C SER A 59 -8.04 -0.33 1.84
N GLU A 60 -7.17 0.11 0.94
CA GLU A 60 -6.38 1.34 1.13
C GLU A 60 -7.27 2.58 1.29
N ALA A 61 -8.30 2.69 0.45
CA ALA A 61 -9.23 3.83 0.46
C ALA A 61 -10.50 3.61 1.29
N GLY A 62 -10.81 2.36 1.64
CA GLY A 62 -12.05 2.02 2.35
C GLY A 62 -11.91 1.85 3.85
N LEU A 63 -10.70 1.59 4.35
CA LEU A 63 -10.47 1.33 5.78
C LEU A 63 -9.63 2.46 6.39
N ASP A 64 -10.30 3.45 6.98
CA ASP A 64 -9.63 4.57 7.66
C ASP A 64 -9.12 4.14 9.05
N PRO A 65 -7.79 4.10 9.29
CA PRO A 65 -7.23 3.79 10.60
C PRO A 65 -7.55 4.81 11.68
N ALA A 66 -7.85 6.05 11.30
CA ALA A 66 -8.21 7.12 12.23
C ALA A 66 -9.69 7.09 12.63
N SER A 67 -10.51 6.24 12.01
CA SER A 67 -11.95 6.14 12.29
C SER A 67 -12.21 5.95 13.79
N PRO A 68 -13.17 6.67 14.37
CA PRO A 68 -13.52 6.56 15.80
C PRO A 68 -14.14 5.19 16.16
N VAL A 69 -14.56 4.40 15.17
CA VAL A 69 -15.16 3.07 15.43
C VAL A 69 -14.15 2.02 15.90
N TRP A 70 -12.84 2.27 15.69
CA TRP A 70 -11.82 1.33 16.19
C TRP A 70 -11.75 1.37 17.72
N PRO A 71 -11.89 0.22 18.39
CA PRO A 71 -11.69 0.15 19.84
C PRO A 71 -10.29 0.61 20.25
N GLU A 72 -10.16 1.23 21.42
CA GLU A 72 -8.87 1.70 21.93
C GLU A 72 -7.82 0.58 22.03
N ALA A 73 -8.26 -0.61 22.40
CA ALA A 73 -7.41 -1.80 22.47
C ALA A 73 -6.81 -2.23 21.11
N MET A 74 -7.41 -1.81 19.99
CA MET A 74 -6.93 -2.09 18.64
C MET A 74 -6.00 -1.01 18.09
N ARG A 75 -5.87 0.12 18.75
CA ARG A 75 -5.02 1.25 18.31
C ARG A 75 -3.57 1.09 18.76
N PRO A 76 -2.59 1.60 18.00
CA PRO A 76 -2.75 2.23 16.69
C PRO A 76 -3.10 1.22 15.60
N VAL A 77 -3.98 1.65 14.67
CA VAL A 77 -4.30 0.92 13.44
C VAL A 77 -3.45 1.48 12.31
N TYR A 78 -2.92 0.64 11.45
CA TYR A 78 -2.16 1.07 10.28
C TYR A 78 -2.65 0.39 9.01
N ASN A 79 -2.84 1.17 7.94
CA ASN A 79 -3.27 0.66 6.65
C ASN A 79 -2.06 0.44 5.73
N PHE A 80 -1.60 -0.81 5.65
CA PHE A 80 -0.53 -1.23 4.75
C PHE A 80 -1.06 -1.87 3.47
N SER A 81 -2.30 -1.60 3.11
CA SER A 81 -2.84 -1.98 1.79
C SER A 81 -2.16 -1.17 0.69
N LEU A 82 -2.01 -1.76 -0.49
CA LEU A 82 -1.34 -1.14 -1.63
C LEU A 82 -2.19 -1.31 -2.90
N PRO A 83 -2.26 -0.31 -3.79
CA PRO A 83 -2.99 -0.43 -5.04
C PRO A 83 -2.45 -1.57 -5.92
N ALA A 84 -3.34 -2.23 -6.65
CA ALA A 84 -3.01 -3.33 -7.56
C ALA A 84 -2.19 -4.46 -6.92
N SER A 85 -2.33 -4.66 -5.62
CA SER A 85 -1.69 -5.74 -4.87
C SER A 85 -2.64 -6.92 -4.68
N GLY A 86 -2.08 -8.13 -4.65
CA GLY A 86 -2.78 -9.37 -4.33
C GLY A 86 -2.20 -10.05 -3.09
N ILE A 87 -2.58 -11.28 -2.86
CA ILE A 87 -2.22 -12.08 -1.67
C ILE A 87 -0.71 -12.18 -1.46
N SER A 88 0.08 -12.31 -2.52
CA SER A 88 1.54 -12.35 -2.42
C SER A 88 2.12 -11.09 -1.78
N THR A 89 1.62 -9.92 -2.16
CA THR A 89 2.05 -8.64 -1.57
C THR A 89 1.60 -8.55 -0.12
N ALA A 90 0.36 -8.95 0.18
CA ALA A 90 -0.16 -8.99 1.55
C ALA A 90 0.69 -9.90 2.46
N LEU A 91 1.13 -11.06 1.95
CA LEU A 91 2.05 -11.96 2.64
C LEU A 91 3.41 -11.30 2.92
N GLY A 92 3.99 -10.60 1.92
CA GLY A 92 5.23 -9.84 2.10
C GLY A 92 5.10 -8.75 3.14
N ASN A 93 4.02 -7.96 3.08
CA ASN A 93 3.71 -6.93 4.06
C ASN A 93 3.56 -7.51 5.48
N LEU A 94 2.88 -8.66 5.62
CA LEU A 94 2.72 -9.35 6.89
C LEU A 94 4.06 -9.79 7.48
N ARG A 95 4.90 -10.47 6.67
CA ARG A 95 6.24 -10.91 7.10
C ARG A 95 7.10 -9.73 7.54
N HIS A 96 7.06 -8.64 6.79
CA HIS A 96 7.79 -7.43 7.10
C HIS A 96 7.39 -6.87 8.48
N VAL A 97 6.08 -6.79 8.76
CA VAL A 97 5.58 -6.29 10.04
C VAL A 97 5.90 -7.25 11.18
N LEU A 98 5.73 -8.56 10.98
CA LEU A 98 6.06 -9.56 12.00
C LEU A 98 7.55 -9.57 12.37
N ALA A 99 8.44 -9.23 11.43
CA ALA A 99 9.87 -9.10 11.71
C ALA A 99 10.21 -7.81 12.48
N ALA A 100 9.39 -6.77 12.42
CA ALA A 100 9.57 -5.52 13.16
C ALA A 100 8.89 -5.53 14.53
N GLY A 101 7.83 -6.33 14.66
CA GLY A 101 7.02 -6.41 15.88
C GLY A 101 5.77 -7.27 15.63
N LYS A 102 5.00 -7.51 16.69
CA LYS A 102 3.82 -8.36 16.63
C LYS A 102 2.55 -7.53 16.76
N PRO A 103 1.73 -7.39 15.68
CA PRO A 103 0.40 -6.83 15.84
C PRO A 103 -0.50 -7.79 16.63
N GLY A 104 -1.51 -7.28 17.31
CA GLY A 104 -2.54 -8.10 17.97
C GLY A 104 -3.55 -8.66 16.98
N THR A 105 -3.87 -7.87 15.94
CA THR A 105 -4.87 -8.22 14.92
C THR A 105 -4.37 -7.86 13.53
N VAL A 106 -4.66 -8.72 12.58
CA VAL A 106 -4.52 -8.47 11.13
C VAL A 106 -5.90 -8.56 10.49
N ILE A 107 -6.26 -7.55 9.72
CA ILE A 107 -7.49 -7.54 8.92
C ILE A 107 -7.07 -7.57 7.45
N LEU A 108 -7.43 -8.62 6.73
CA LEU A 108 -7.08 -8.87 5.35
C LEU A 108 -8.30 -8.78 4.45
N GLY A 109 -8.32 -7.78 3.58
CA GLY A 109 -9.28 -7.69 2.49
C GLY A 109 -8.79 -8.46 1.26
N ILE A 110 -9.62 -9.35 0.76
CA ILE A 110 -9.33 -10.17 -0.43
C ILE A 110 -10.39 -9.96 -1.49
N ASP A 111 -10.02 -10.21 -2.73
CA ASP A 111 -10.91 -10.22 -3.88
C ASP A 111 -11.03 -11.64 -4.46
N PHE A 112 -12.17 -11.94 -5.06
CA PHE A 112 -12.32 -13.19 -5.80
C PHE A 112 -11.24 -13.36 -6.87
N PHE A 113 -10.88 -12.26 -7.54
CA PHE A 113 -9.86 -12.27 -8.60
C PHE A 113 -8.43 -12.52 -8.11
N ASP A 114 -8.17 -12.39 -6.82
CA ASP A 114 -6.88 -12.80 -6.23
C ASP A 114 -6.61 -14.30 -6.39
N PHE A 115 -7.67 -15.10 -6.60
CA PHE A 115 -7.63 -16.55 -6.70
C PHE A 115 -8.00 -17.08 -8.09
N VAL A 116 -8.05 -16.22 -9.08
CA VAL A 116 -8.32 -16.59 -10.46
C VAL A 116 -7.03 -16.64 -11.25
N THR A 117 -6.77 -17.78 -11.88
CA THR A 117 -5.53 -18.00 -12.64
C THR A 117 -5.72 -17.66 -14.11
N ASP A 118 -4.83 -16.85 -14.67
CA ASP A 118 -4.70 -16.69 -16.11
C ASP A 118 -3.98 -17.90 -16.71
N ARG A 119 -4.69 -18.70 -17.51
CA ARG A 119 -4.15 -19.90 -18.16
C ARG A 119 -2.90 -19.63 -19.00
N ARG A 120 -2.75 -18.43 -19.56
CA ARG A 120 -1.57 -18.03 -20.33
C ARG A 120 -0.34 -17.88 -19.47
N ARG A 121 -0.54 -17.61 -18.17
CA ARG A 121 0.52 -17.47 -17.15
C ARG A 121 0.63 -18.69 -16.26
N ALA A 122 -0.25 -19.68 -16.43
CA ALA A 122 -0.20 -20.92 -15.66
C ALA A 122 1.16 -21.59 -15.87
N GLY A 123 1.90 -21.79 -14.78
CA GLY A 123 3.25 -22.36 -14.81
C GLY A 123 4.38 -21.37 -15.12
N ALA A 124 4.08 -20.10 -15.39
CA ALA A 124 5.15 -19.11 -15.51
C ALA A 124 5.85 -18.94 -14.14
N PRO A 125 7.19 -19.04 -14.10
CA PRO A 125 7.91 -18.80 -12.84
C PRO A 125 7.65 -17.38 -12.36
N ARG A 126 7.48 -17.19 -11.04
CA ARG A 126 7.54 -15.86 -10.44
C ARG A 126 8.81 -15.17 -10.87
N ALA A 127 8.76 -13.85 -11.07
CA ALA A 127 9.95 -13.06 -11.32
C ALA A 127 11.02 -13.40 -10.26
N THR A 128 12.19 -13.82 -10.72
CA THR A 128 13.30 -14.21 -9.84
C THR A 128 13.85 -13.01 -9.08
N GLU A 129 13.89 -11.85 -9.74
CA GLU A 129 14.40 -10.63 -9.13
C GLU A 129 13.37 -10.00 -8.19
N PRO A 130 13.78 -9.62 -6.98
CA PRO A 130 12.91 -8.91 -6.06
C PRO A 130 12.59 -7.50 -6.57
N THR A 131 11.35 -7.08 -6.40
CA THR A 131 10.90 -5.72 -6.67
C THR A 131 11.52 -4.72 -5.68
N ASP A 132 11.49 -3.42 -5.99
CA ASP A 132 11.94 -2.39 -5.05
C ASP A 132 11.13 -2.42 -3.74
N LEU A 133 9.83 -2.75 -3.80
CA LEU A 133 9.00 -2.95 -2.61
C LEU A 133 9.55 -4.09 -1.73
N GLU A 134 9.84 -5.25 -2.33
CA GLU A 134 10.38 -6.41 -1.60
C GLU A 134 11.78 -6.15 -1.03
N ARG A 135 12.59 -5.35 -1.73
CA ARG A 135 13.90 -4.91 -1.21
C ARG A 135 13.79 -3.99 0.02
N ARG A 136 12.65 -3.31 0.22
CA ARG A 136 12.36 -2.49 1.41
C ARG A 136 11.96 -3.30 2.62
N TYR A 137 11.52 -4.55 2.43
CA TYR A 137 11.10 -5.40 3.55
C TYR A 137 12.28 -5.84 4.43
N LEU A 138 12.00 -6.13 5.68
CA LEU A 138 12.98 -6.70 6.64
C LEU A 138 13.34 -8.13 6.29
N THR A 139 12.43 -8.85 5.62
CA THR A 139 12.59 -10.25 5.25
C THR A 139 12.45 -10.46 3.75
N THR A 140 13.09 -11.52 3.24
CA THR A 140 12.90 -12.02 1.88
C THR A 140 11.57 -12.78 1.74
N ARG A 141 11.28 -13.24 0.52
CA ARG A 141 10.11 -14.11 0.24
C ARG A 141 10.14 -15.41 1.04
N ASP A 142 11.31 -15.91 1.39
CA ASP A 142 11.50 -17.14 2.15
C ASP A 142 11.49 -16.91 3.68
N GLY A 143 11.37 -15.65 4.12
CA GLY A 143 11.33 -15.29 5.53
C GLY A 143 12.70 -15.02 6.17
N GLU A 144 13.76 -15.12 5.40
CA GLU A 144 15.13 -14.83 5.85
C GLU A 144 15.37 -13.30 5.93
N GLY A 145 16.41 -12.90 6.68
CA GLY A 145 16.79 -11.50 6.76
C GLY A 145 17.20 -10.92 5.39
N ASN A 146 16.64 -9.76 5.05
CA ASN A 146 16.84 -9.16 3.73
C ASN A 146 18.08 -8.26 3.68
N ARG A 147 19.20 -8.82 3.25
CA ARG A 147 20.48 -8.09 3.12
C ARG A 147 20.44 -6.95 2.09
N ALA A 148 19.56 -7.03 1.08
CA ALA A 148 19.42 -5.98 0.08
C ALA A 148 18.75 -4.70 0.64
N ARG A 149 18.13 -4.79 1.81
CA ARG A 149 17.37 -3.70 2.41
C ARG A 149 18.24 -2.48 2.74
N GLU A 150 19.42 -2.67 3.29
CA GLU A 150 20.29 -1.54 3.68
C GLU A 150 20.67 -0.70 2.46
N TRP A 151 21.01 -1.35 1.36
CA TRP A 151 21.27 -0.67 0.09
C TRP A 151 20.03 0.03 -0.46
N GLN A 152 18.86 -0.63 -0.38
CA GLN A 152 17.61 -0.02 -0.84
C GLN A 152 17.23 1.20 -0.01
N VAL A 153 17.39 1.15 1.30
CA VAL A 153 17.19 2.29 2.22
C VAL A 153 18.09 3.45 1.81
N ALA A 154 19.39 3.20 1.64
CA ALA A 154 20.35 4.22 1.22
C ALA A 154 19.98 4.84 -0.14
N LYS A 155 19.59 4.01 -1.11
CA LYS A 155 19.13 4.45 -2.45
C LYS A 155 17.87 5.32 -2.33
N ASP A 156 16.87 4.88 -1.57
CA ASP A 156 15.60 5.61 -1.42
C ASP A 156 15.82 6.98 -0.78
N HIS A 157 16.62 7.04 0.30
CA HIS A 157 16.96 8.32 0.95
C HIS A 157 17.80 9.21 0.04
N ALA A 158 18.81 8.66 -0.65
CA ALA A 158 19.61 9.43 -1.60
C ALA A 158 18.74 10.00 -2.73
N THR A 159 17.82 9.21 -3.28
CA THR A 159 16.89 9.65 -4.31
C THR A 159 15.94 10.73 -3.78
N ALA A 160 15.36 10.52 -2.62
CA ALA A 160 14.45 11.49 -2.00
C ALA A 160 15.13 12.82 -1.66
N LEU A 161 16.41 12.81 -1.31
CA LEU A 161 17.15 14.02 -0.95
C LEU A 161 17.81 14.72 -2.14
N LEU A 162 18.38 13.96 -3.07
CA LEU A 162 19.31 14.51 -4.07
C LEU A 162 18.74 14.59 -5.49
N SER A 163 17.55 13.99 -5.73
CA SER A 163 16.93 14.00 -7.05
C SER A 163 16.35 15.37 -7.40
N LEU A 164 16.57 15.80 -8.64
CA LEU A 164 15.92 16.98 -9.21
C LEU A 164 14.41 16.80 -9.36
N ASN A 165 13.94 15.57 -9.62
CA ASN A 165 12.50 15.28 -9.65
C ASN A 165 11.87 15.52 -8.29
N THR A 166 12.54 15.12 -7.20
CA THR A 166 12.07 15.41 -5.83
C THR A 166 12.03 16.91 -5.56
N LEU A 167 12.99 17.67 -6.08
CA LEU A 167 12.99 19.14 -5.94
C LEU A 167 11.80 19.77 -6.68
N ILE A 168 11.48 19.30 -7.88
CA ILE A 168 10.29 19.74 -8.62
C ILE A 168 9.03 19.39 -7.81
N ASP A 169 8.93 18.16 -7.30
CA ASP A 169 7.81 17.72 -6.49
C ASP A 169 7.71 18.49 -5.17
N ALA A 170 8.83 18.96 -4.61
CA ALA A 170 8.83 19.84 -3.44
C ALA A 170 8.18 21.20 -3.76
N PHE A 171 8.50 21.81 -4.90
CA PHE A 171 7.83 23.06 -5.32
C PHE A 171 6.35 22.85 -5.62
N VAL A 172 5.97 21.73 -6.24
CA VAL A 172 4.56 21.35 -6.44
C VAL A 172 3.85 21.22 -5.07
N THR A 173 4.50 20.60 -4.11
CA THR A 173 3.99 20.45 -2.75
C THR A 173 3.75 21.79 -2.07
N ILE A 174 4.71 22.72 -2.13
CA ILE A 174 4.55 24.07 -1.57
C ILE A 174 3.39 24.81 -2.26
N GLY A 175 3.27 24.71 -3.59
CA GLY A 175 2.17 25.33 -4.34
C GLY A 175 0.78 24.74 -4.05
N ALA A 176 0.73 23.48 -3.62
CA ALA A 176 -0.53 22.74 -3.38
C ALA A 176 -1.13 22.96 -2.00
N GLN A 177 -0.51 23.74 -1.11
CA GLN A 177 -0.92 23.84 0.29
C GLN A 177 -2.35 24.41 0.52
N ARG A 178 -2.94 25.03 -0.48
CA ARG A 178 -4.33 25.54 -0.44
C ARG A 178 -5.32 24.59 -1.13
N MET A 179 -4.85 23.45 -1.64
CA MET A 179 -5.72 22.50 -2.34
C MET A 179 -6.42 21.60 -1.30
N SER A 180 -7.75 21.59 -1.33
CA SER A 180 -8.57 20.70 -0.52
C SER A 180 -8.71 19.29 -1.12
N ASP A 181 -8.34 19.13 -2.38
CA ASP A 181 -8.56 17.92 -3.18
C ASP A 181 -7.20 17.31 -3.58
N SER A 182 -6.34 17.10 -2.59
CA SER A 182 -5.01 16.51 -2.80
C SER A 182 -5.02 14.97 -2.65
N ALA A 183 -4.13 14.31 -3.39
CA ALA A 183 -3.92 12.86 -3.35
C ALA A 183 -3.04 12.42 -2.16
N ASP A 184 -3.31 12.95 -0.97
CA ASP A 184 -2.48 12.72 0.21
C ASP A 184 -2.65 11.32 0.80
N LEU A 185 -1.54 10.73 1.20
CA LEU A 185 -1.49 9.55 2.05
C LEU A 185 -1.37 10.02 3.51
N THR A 186 -2.25 9.54 4.38
CA THR A 186 -2.18 9.88 5.81
C THR A 186 -0.99 9.19 6.49
N ASP A 187 -0.62 9.68 7.67
CA ASP A 187 0.42 9.09 8.52
C ASP A 187 0.19 7.62 8.88
N LEU A 188 -1.08 7.22 8.92
CA LEU A 188 -1.49 5.85 9.21
C LEU A 188 -1.73 5.02 7.94
N GLY A 189 -1.26 5.50 6.79
CA GLY A 189 -1.27 4.75 5.53
C GLY A 189 -2.62 4.73 4.80
N PHE A 190 -3.58 5.55 5.19
CA PHE A 190 -4.88 5.66 4.55
C PHE A 190 -4.82 6.63 3.36
N TYR A 191 -5.49 6.27 2.27
CA TYR A 191 -5.62 7.11 1.08
C TYR A 191 -7.06 7.59 0.93
N PRO A 192 -7.40 8.81 1.36
CA PRO A 192 -8.78 9.30 1.41
C PRO A 192 -9.36 9.68 0.04
N MET A 193 -8.61 9.56 -1.04
CA MET A 193 -9.05 9.82 -2.43
C MET A 193 -9.67 11.22 -2.62
N HIS A 194 -9.13 12.24 -1.96
CA HIS A 194 -9.69 13.59 -1.97
C HIS A 194 -9.75 14.20 -3.37
N GLU A 195 -8.82 13.85 -4.26
CA GLU A 195 -8.77 14.32 -5.64
C GLU A 195 -10.00 13.89 -6.47
N TYR A 196 -10.69 12.83 -6.05
CA TYR A 196 -11.93 12.41 -6.72
C TYR A 196 -13.13 13.30 -6.40
N ARG A 197 -13.07 14.09 -5.34
CA ARG A 197 -14.18 14.99 -4.92
C ARG A 197 -14.58 15.95 -6.04
N ARG A 198 -13.63 16.50 -6.78
CA ARG A 198 -13.89 17.40 -7.92
C ARG A 198 -14.66 16.71 -9.03
N PHE A 199 -14.33 15.45 -9.34
CA PHE A 199 -15.03 14.68 -10.37
C PHE A 199 -16.45 14.34 -9.93
N VAL A 200 -16.62 13.92 -8.65
CA VAL A 200 -17.95 13.67 -8.09
C VAL A 200 -18.82 14.91 -8.10
N ARG A 201 -18.25 16.09 -7.82
CA ARG A 201 -18.99 17.36 -7.89
C ARG A 201 -19.36 17.77 -9.30
N ALA A 202 -18.49 17.53 -10.30
CA ALA A 202 -18.71 17.92 -11.69
C ALA A 202 -19.67 16.96 -12.41
N ASP A 203 -19.43 15.65 -12.32
CA ASP A 203 -20.06 14.63 -13.15
C ASP A 203 -21.05 13.75 -12.37
N GLY A 204 -21.10 13.91 -11.06
CA GLY A 204 -21.90 13.09 -10.16
C GLY A 204 -21.28 11.72 -9.87
N GLN A 205 -21.57 11.20 -8.70
CA GLN A 205 -21.06 9.92 -8.22
C GLN A 205 -21.44 8.76 -9.16
N HIS A 206 -22.65 8.79 -9.72
CA HIS A 206 -23.16 7.73 -10.59
C HIS A 206 -22.36 7.58 -11.90
N THR A 207 -21.94 8.71 -12.48
CA THR A 207 -21.10 8.71 -13.70
C THR A 207 -19.75 8.03 -13.43
N MET A 208 -19.14 8.32 -12.31
CA MET A 208 -17.88 7.68 -11.92
C MET A 208 -18.04 6.17 -11.70
N PHE A 209 -19.08 5.73 -11.03
CA PHE A 209 -19.35 4.30 -10.84
C PHE A 209 -19.54 3.58 -12.16
N ARG A 210 -20.30 4.15 -13.11
CA ARG A 210 -20.47 3.57 -14.44
C ARG A 210 -19.16 3.45 -15.21
N GLN A 211 -18.27 4.44 -15.13
CA GLN A 211 -16.97 4.38 -15.79
C GLN A 211 -16.10 3.26 -15.21
N VAL A 212 -16.05 3.15 -13.89
CA VAL A 212 -15.31 2.09 -13.19
C VAL A 212 -15.88 0.72 -13.52
N GLU A 213 -17.21 0.56 -13.44
CA GLU A 213 -17.93 -0.66 -13.78
C GLU A 213 -17.64 -1.08 -15.25
N SER A 214 -17.78 -0.16 -16.20
CA SER A 214 -17.50 -0.43 -17.62
C SER A 214 -16.05 -0.87 -17.85
N THR A 215 -15.10 -0.23 -17.15
CA THR A 215 -13.67 -0.56 -17.24
C THR A 215 -13.39 -1.96 -16.70
N TYR A 216 -13.92 -2.28 -15.55
CA TYR A 216 -13.75 -3.61 -14.95
C TYR A 216 -14.44 -4.69 -15.77
N LEU A 217 -15.71 -4.47 -16.16
CA LEU A 217 -16.48 -5.42 -16.97
C LEU A 217 -15.77 -5.72 -18.29
N THR A 218 -15.30 -4.69 -18.99
CA THR A 218 -14.54 -4.86 -20.25
C THR A 218 -13.26 -5.67 -20.03
N SER A 219 -12.55 -5.38 -18.96
CA SER A 219 -11.31 -6.09 -18.60
C SER A 219 -11.58 -7.56 -18.28
N TYR A 220 -12.62 -7.84 -17.51
CA TYR A 220 -12.98 -9.21 -17.10
C TYR A 220 -13.51 -10.03 -18.27
N LEU A 221 -14.34 -9.44 -19.13
CA LEU A 221 -14.83 -10.12 -20.34
C LEU A 221 -13.70 -10.48 -21.30
N ARG A 222 -12.67 -9.64 -21.41
CA ARG A 222 -11.48 -9.94 -22.23
C ARG A 222 -10.67 -11.11 -21.65
N LEU A 223 -10.63 -11.25 -20.32
CA LEU A 223 -9.85 -12.26 -19.63
C LEU A 223 -10.62 -13.57 -19.42
N GLN A 224 -11.95 -13.53 -19.48
CA GLN A 224 -12.82 -14.69 -19.22
C GLN A 224 -12.38 -15.99 -19.89
N PRO A 225 -11.99 -16.03 -21.20
CA PRO A 225 -11.56 -17.27 -21.85
C PRO A 225 -10.23 -17.81 -21.32
N THR A 226 -9.45 -16.98 -20.61
CA THR A 226 -8.10 -17.31 -20.13
C THR A 226 -8.03 -17.46 -18.61
N LEU A 227 -9.09 -17.02 -17.91
CA LEU A 227 -9.17 -17.12 -16.45
C LEU A 227 -10.01 -18.33 -16.04
N HIS A 228 -9.59 -18.98 -14.99
CA HIS A 228 -10.39 -20.01 -14.32
C HIS A 228 -10.14 -19.94 -12.81
N PRO A 229 -11.15 -20.26 -12.00
CA PRO A 229 -10.93 -20.49 -10.58
C PRO A 229 -9.91 -21.62 -10.44
N ASP A 230 -8.87 -21.39 -9.68
CA ASP A 230 -7.91 -22.44 -9.37
C ASP A 230 -8.48 -23.28 -8.24
N GLY A 231 -9.18 -24.36 -8.61
CA GLY A 231 -9.68 -25.36 -7.67
C GLY A 231 -8.58 -26.25 -7.11
N ASP A 232 -7.37 -26.17 -7.67
CA ASP A 232 -6.23 -26.91 -7.18
C ASP A 232 -5.59 -26.15 -5.99
N ARG A 233 -5.51 -26.82 -4.83
CA ARG A 233 -4.84 -26.32 -3.62
C ARG A 233 -3.36 -26.04 -3.82
N THR A 234 -2.83 -26.26 -5.02
CA THR A 234 -1.44 -26.03 -5.42
C THR A 234 -1.21 -24.64 -6.02
N SER A 235 -2.25 -23.83 -6.22
CA SER A 235 -2.06 -22.47 -6.79
C SER A 235 -1.13 -21.63 -5.91
N PRO A 236 -0.30 -20.78 -6.53
CA PRO A 236 0.57 -19.87 -5.79
C PRO A 236 -0.21 -18.97 -4.82
N GLU A 237 -1.36 -18.48 -5.24
CA GLU A 237 -2.20 -17.56 -4.47
C GLU A 237 -2.82 -18.26 -3.25
N LEU A 238 -3.31 -19.49 -3.42
CA LEU A 238 -3.82 -20.29 -2.31
C LEU A 238 -2.72 -20.69 -1.33
N ARG A 239 -1.51 -20.99 -1.83
CA ARG A 239 -0.35 -21.26 -0.97
C ARG A 239 0.05 -20.03 -0.17
N ASP A 240 0.08 -18.85 -0.80
CA ASP A 240 0.39 -17.60 -0.12
C ASP A 240 -0.65 -17.26 0.94
N PHE A 241 -1.95 -17.48 0.64
CA PHE A 241 -3.02 -17.30 1.61
C PHE A 241 -2.88 -18.28 2.79
N ALA A 242 -2.61 -19.54 2.52
CA ALA A 242 -2.35 -20.53 3.57
C ALA A 242 -1.15 -20.14 4.44
N GLN A 243 -0.12 -19.53 3.87
CA GLN A 243 1.02 -19.00 4.61
C GLN A 243 0.63 -17.80 5.48
N VAL A 244 -0.23 -16.89 5.01
CA VAL A 244 -0.76 -15.79 5.85
C VAL A 244 -1.46 -16.36 7.08
N VAL A 245 -2.35 -17.34 6.90
CA VAL A 245 -3.06 -18.01 8.00
C VAL A 245 -2.08 -18.68 8.96
N SER A 246 -1.10 -19.42 8.43
CA SER A 246 -0.09 -20.13 9.23
C SER A 246 0.77 -19.18 10.04
N LEU A 247 1.24 -18.07 9.44
CA LEU A 247 2.05 -17.07 10.12
C LEU A 247 1.28 -16.37 11.24
N CYS A 248 0.04 -15.97 10.99
CA CYS A 248 -0.82 -15.36 12.02
C CYS A 248 -1.03 -16.34 13.18
N ARG A 249 -1.31 -17.61 12.90
CA ARG A 249 -1.49 -18.65 13.92
C ARG A 249 -0.22 -18.88 14.72
N ALA A 250 0.91 -19.05 14.06
CA ALA A 250 2.20 -19.27 14.72
C ALA A 250 2.61 -18.08 15.59
N ALA A 251 2.33 -16.86 15.15
CA ALA A 251 2.58 -15.64 15.94
C ALA A 251 1.52 -15.38 17.02
N GLY A 252 0.41 -16.13 17.06
CA GLY A 252 -0.73 -15.86 17.97
C GLY A 252 -1.38 -14.49 17.67
N VAL A 253 -1.50 -14.15 16.39
CA VAL A 253 -2.14 -12.94 15.89
C VAL A 253 -3.56 -13.27 15.46
N ASN A 254 -4.53 -12.46 15.87
CA ASN A 254 -5.90 -12.61 15.42
C ASN A 254 -6.02 -12.21 13.94
N LEU A 255 -6.45 -13.13 13.08
CA LEU A 255 -6.66 -12.87 11.65
C LEU A 255 -8.15 -12.77 11.35
N ILE A 256 -8.56 -11.62 10.81
CA ILE A 256 -9.90 -11.38 10.26
C ILE A 256 -9.76 -11.25 8.75
N VAL A 257 -10.50 -12.06 8.00
CA VAL A 257 -10.52 -12.01 6.53
C VAL A 257 -11.91 -11.58 6.08
N PHE A 258 -11.98 -10.66 5.13
CA PHE A 258 -13.22 -10.27 4.50
C PHE A 258 -13.04 -10.18 2.98
N ILE A 259 -14.14 -10.39 2.24
CA ILE A 259 -14.18 -10.27 0.79
C ILE A 259 -14.71 -8.87 0.48
N HIS A 260 -13.99 -8.14 -0.38
CA HIS A 260 -14.46 -6.84 -0.84
C HIS A 260 -15.78 -6.99 -1.60
N PRO A 261 -16.74 -6.07 -1.39
CA PRO A 261 -17.94 -6.03 -2.22
C PRO A 261 -17.56 -5.62 -3.66
N TYR A 262 -18.28 -6.17 -4.62
CA TYR A 262 -18.19 -5.84 -6.05
C TYR A 262 -19.39 -4.99 -6.47
#